data_1576d1bf6962feec9c779e29b7186d8f
#
_entry.id   1576d1bf6962feec9c779e29b7186d8f
#
_cell.length_a   1.000
_cell.length_b   1.000
_cell.length_c   1.000
_cell.angle_alpha   90.00
_cell.angle_beta   90.00
_cell.angle_gamma   90.00
#
_symmetry.space_group_name_H-M   'P 1'
#
loop_
_entity.id
_entity.type
_entity.pdbx_description
1 polymer ?
#
loop_
_entity_poly.entity_id
_entity_poly.type
_entity_poly.pdbx_seq_one_letter_code
_entity_poly.pdbx_strand_id
1 'polypeptide(L)'
;MLLALLILSACNSKVKEPEFWLGADIGWCTEYESKGYKFYNKDGQERECTELMKELGLNAVRHRVWVDPSAHGNWCGKEDLLVKCQRAKALDMEILLDFHYSDWWADPQKQNIPASWSGHSYEQMKQDLWNHTVDVLQMLKNNGIEPKWIQVGNETRNGFLWSVKSNEFGWPELDENGNTTIIESMGHVVNNPEQYAGFFATGYDACKSVFPNSIVMVHLDNGFDKDLYDFNLGVLRDNGAKWDMIGMSLYPYWALDGGFRTDEDQTITDCIENIRYVSEKFGSDIMIVETGFYVDENDPARLERGRRQLARVIRESINETNGRCKGVFYWEPECKPSQYKLGAFTEGGYPTVIMEAFNDWSE
;
A
#
# COMPACT_ATOMS: atom_id res chain seq x y z
N MET A 1 -53.75 -20.70 -31.52
CA MET A 1 -53.00 -20.57 -30.26
C MET A 1 -51.61 -20.00 -30.59
N LEU A 2 -51.43 -18.69 -30.46
CA LEU A 2 -50.13 -18.04 -30.64
C LEU A 2 -49.45 -17.98 -29.26
N LEU A 3 -48.29 -18.63 -29.12
CA LEU A 3 -47.46 -18.54 -27.93
C LEU A 3 -46.57 -17.29 -28.07
N ALA A 4 -46.81 -16.27 -27.22
CA ALA A 4 -45.95 -15.10 -27.15
C ALA A 4 -44.78 -15.43 -26.24
N LEU A 5 -43.57 -15.50 -26.79
CA LEU A 5 -42.31 -15.54 -26.02
C LEU A 5 -42.04 -14.12 -25.47
N LEU A 6 -42.17 -13.97 -24.16
CA LEU A 6 -41.65 -12.81 -23.44
C LEU A 6 -40.12 -12.96 -23.28
N ILE A 7 -39.35 -12.19 -24.07
CA ILE A 7 -37.92 -12.02 -23.87
C ILE A 7 -37.75 -11.02 -22.70
N LEU A 8 -37.42 -11.49 -21.53
CA LEU A 8 -36.92 -10.67 -20.43
C LEU A 8 -35.50 -10.18 -20.78
N SER A 9 -35.42 -8.95 -21.26
CA SER A 9 -34.18 -8.23 -21.41
C SER A 9 -33.68 -7.85 -19.98
N ALA A 10 -32.72 -8.60 -19.47
CA ALA A 10 -32.02 -8.22 -18.25
C ALA A 10 -31.17 -6.98 -18.59
N CYS A 11 -31.63 -5.80 -18.15
CA CYS A 11 -30.80 -4.61 -18.11
C CYS A 11 -29.69 -4.85 -17.06
N ASN A 12 -28.53 -5.30 -17.50
CA ASN A 12 -27.29 -5.18 -16.73
C ASN A 12 -26.92 -3.68 -16.71
N SER A 13 -27.47 -2.93 -15.77
CA SER A 13 -26.90 -1.65 -15.40
C SER A 13 -25.52 -1.94 -14.80
N LYS A 14 -24.45 -1.75 -15.59
CA LYS A 14 -23.10 -1.70 -15.02
C LYS A 14 -23.14 -0.63 -13.92
N VAL A 15 -22.93 -1.03 -12.69
CA VAL A 15 -22.71 -0.11 -11.58
C VAL A 15 -21.53 0.77 -12.03
N LYS A 16 -21.72 2.09 -12.10
CA LYS A 16 -20.65 3.01 -12.46
C LYS A 16 -19.57 2.88 -11.37
N GLU A 17 -18.34 2.54 -11.76
CA GLU A 17 -17.24 2.52 -10.80
C GLU A 17 -17.10 3.91 -10.15
N PRO A 18 -16.73 3.97 -8.86
CA PRO A 18 -16.45 5.24 -8.21
C PRO A 18 -15.33 5.96 -8.96
N GLU A 19 -15.42 7.28 -9.03
CA GLU A 19 -14.41 8.09 -9.73
C GLU A 19 -13.13 8.24 -8.92
N PHE A 20 -13.20 7.95 -7.61
CA PHE A 20 -12.09 8.06 -6.68
C PHE A 20 -12.18 6.97 -5.58
N TRP A 21 -11.02 6.43 -5.17
CA TRP A 21 -10.95 5.34 -4.21
C TRP A 21 -10.48 5.86 -2.84
N LEU A 22 -11.26 5.52 -1.82
CA LEU A 22 -10.95 5.80 -0.43
C LEU A 22 -10.65 4.48 0.27
N GLY A 23 -9.44 4.30 0.73
CA GLY A 23 -9.01 3.02 1.25
C GLY A 23 -8.20 3.09 2.53
N ALA A 24 -7.92 1.91 3.09
CA ALA A 24 -6.98 1.72 4.18
C ALA A 24 -6.14 0.45 3.97
N ASP A 25 -4.87 0.50 4.37
CA ASP A 25 -4.10 -0.71 4.66
C ASP A 25 -4.48 -1.14 6.08
N ILE A 26 -4.98 -2.36 6.22
CA ILE A 26 -5.38 -2.95 7.51
C ILE A 26 -4.73 -4.31 7.70
N GLY A 27 -3.44 -4.37 7.42
CA GLY A 27 -2.66 -5.59 7.43
C GLY A 27 -2.58 -6.26 8.80
N TRP A 28 -2.69 -5.50 9.90
CA TRP A 28 -2.65 -6.02 11.26
C TRP A 28 -3.99 -6.49 11.82
N CYS A 29 -5.11 -6.29 11.13
CA CYS A 29 -6.45 -6.55 11.67
C CYS A 29 -6.60 -7.98 12.25
N THR A 30 -6.20 -9.02 11.52
CA THR A 30 -6.29 -10.42 11.95
C THR A 30 -5.38 -10.73 13.14
N GLU A 31 -4.18 -10.16 13.17
CA GLU A 31 -3.25 -10.28 14.31
C GLU A 31 -3.82 -9.65 15.58
N TYR A 32 -4.37 -8.44 15.49
CA TYR A 32 -5.03 -7.77 16.61
C TYR A 32 -6.22 -8.56 17.14
N GLU A 33 -7.09 -9.03 16.26
CA GLU A 33 -8.25 -9.83 16.62
C GLU A 33 -7.84 -11.13 17.33
N SER A 34 -6.79 -11.80 16.85
CA SER A 34 -6.26 -13.02 17.47
C SER A 34 -5.73 -12.79 18.90
N LYS A 35 -5.25 -11.59 19.17
CA LYS A 35 -4.79 -11.15 20.50
C LYS A 35 -5.93 -10.62 21.39
N GLY A 36 -7.19 -10.75 20.91
CA GLY A 36 -8.39 -10.32 21.64
C GLY A 36 -8.65 -8.82 21.56
N TYR A 37 -7.97 -8.09 20.68
CA TYR A 37 -8.28 -6.68 20.43
C TYR A 37 -9.60 -6.55 19.70
N LYS A 38 -10.41 -5.55 20.07
CA LYS A 38 -11.73 -5.32 19.53
C LYS A 38 -11.82 -3.93 18.94
N PHE A 39 -12.61 -3.83 17.87
CA PHE A 39 -12.90 -2.58 17.20
C PHE A 39 -14.34 -2.20 17.45
N TYR A 40 -14.61 -0.91 17.62
CA TYR A 40 -15.93 -0.39 17.89
C TYR A 40 -16.25 0.78 16.94
N ASN A 41 -17.52 0.84 16.52
CA ASN A 41 -17.98 2.03 15.83
C ASN A 41 -18.27 3.18 16.83
N LYS A 42 -18.63 4.36 16.32
CA LYS A 42 -18.93 5.55 17.14
C LYS A 42 -20.07 5.36 18.15
N ASP A 43 -20.96 4.39 17.91
CA ASP A 43 -22.09 4.07 18.80
C ASP A 43 -21.69 3.03 19.87
N GLY A 44 -20.45 2.60 19.92
CA GLY A 44 -19.92 1.61 20.87
C GLY A 44 -20.27 0.17 20.53
N GLN A 45 -20.69 -0.10 19.31
CA GLN A 45 -20.98 -1.45 18.84
C GLN A 45 -19.70 -2.10 18.31
N GLU A 46 -19.40 -3.31 18.78
CA GLU A 46 -18.27 -4.10 18.26
C GLU A 46 -18.47 -4.43 16.79
N ARG A 47 -17.38 -4.30 16.01
CA ARG A 47 -17.36 -4.59 14.57
C ARG A 47 -16.12 -5.41 14.23
N GLU A 48 -16.20 -6.20 13.16
CA GLU A 48 -15.04 -6.71 12.46
C GLU A 48 -14.33 -5.54 11.78
N CYS A 49 -12.98 -5.59 11.72
CA CYS A 49 -12.19 -4.44 11.26
C CYS A 49 -12.54 -3.99 9.82
N THR A 50 -12.70 -4.94 8.89
CA THR A 50 -13.02 -4.62 7.49
C THR A 50 -14.43 -4.05 7.34
N GLU A 51 -15.39 -4.58 8.12
CA GLU A 51 -16.76 -4.04 8.19
C GLU A 51 -16.74 -2.60 8.70
N LEU A 52 -15.93 -2.32 9.74
CA LEU A 52 -15.80 -0.99 10.29
C LEU A 52 -15.22 0.00 9.28
N MET A 53 -14.20 -0.40 8.50
CA MET A 53 -13.66 0.46 7.43
C MET A 53 -14.76 0.82 6.42
N LYS A 54 -15.58 -0.15 6.01
CA LYS A 54 -16.72 0.13 5.11
C LYS A 54 -17.76 1.07 5.74
N GLU A 55 -18.08 0.86 7.03
CA GLU A 55 -19.00 1.73 7.79
C GLU A 55 -18.47 3.19 7.88
N LEU A 56 -17.14 3.34 7.93
CA LEU A 56 -16.44 4.64 7.93
C LEU A 56 -16.34 5.30 6.55
N GLY A 57 -16.91 4.70 5.48
CA GLY A 57 -16.98 5.29 4.14
C GLY A 57 -15.88 4.85 3.18
N LEU A 58 -15.03 3.89 3.57
CA LEU A 58 -14.01 3.37 2.68
C LEU A 58 -14.60 2.33 1.71
N ASN A 59 -14.06 2.29 0.49
CA ASN A 59 -14.51 1.39 -0.57
C ASN A 59 -13.40 0.47 -1.10
N ALA A 60 -12.20 0.56 -0.53
CA ALA A 60 -11.06 -0.29 -0.87
C ALA A 60 -10.20 -0.60 0.36
N VAL A 61 -9.47 -1.70 0.29
CA VAL A 61 -8.46 -2.10 1.30
C VAL A 61 -7.15 -2.43 0.61
N ARG A 62 -6.04 -2.19 1.30
CA ARG A 62 -4.71 -2.64 0.91
C ARG A 62 -4.22 -3.68 1.89
N HIS A 63 -3.64 -4.76 1.38
CA HIS A 63 -3.08 -5.85 2.17
C HIS A 63 -1.71 -6.24 1.62
N ARG A 64 -0.70 -6.22 2.50
CA ARG A 64 0.64 -6.72 2.17
C ARG A 64 0.71 -8.24 2.25
N VAL A 65 1.65 -8.80 1.52
CA VAL A 65 2.03 -10.21 1.63
C VAL A 65 3.55 -10.36 1.72
N TRP A 66 3.98 -11.18 2.69
CA TRP A 66 5.37 -11.59 2.89
C TRP A 66 5.61 -13.00 2.33
N VAL A 67 6.89 -13.35 2.11
CA VAL A 67 7.27 -14.64 1.50
C VAL A 67 7.17 -15.76 2.52
N ASP A 68 7.90 -15.67 3.63
CA ASP A 68 7.84 -16.64 4.74
C ASP A 68 7.85 -15.91 6.11
N PRO A 69 6.70 -15.45 6.60
CA PRO A 69 6.61 -14.81 7.90
C PRO A 69 6.51 -15.78 9.08
N SER A 70 6.95 -17.04 8.93
CA SER A 70 6.84 -18.06 9.99
C SER A 70 7.51 -17.65 11.31
N ALA A 71 8.63 -16.94 11.24
CA ALA A 71 9.31 -16.37 12.40
C ALA A 71 8.48 -15.28 13.12
N HIS A 72 7.45 -14.74 12.48
CA HIS A 72 6.59 -13.65 12.95
C HIS A 72 5.12 -14.08 13.12
N GLY A 73 4.87 -15.37 13.34
CA GLY A 73 3.54 -15.90 13.61
C GLY A 73 2.65 -16.08 12.38
N ASN A 74 3.22 -16.08 11.19
CA ASN A 74 2.55 -16.22 9.88
C ASN A 74 1.59 -15.09 9.51
N TRP A 75 1.55 -13.99 10.28
CA TRP A 75 0.77 -12.82 9.90
C TRP A 75 1.29 -12.22 8.59
N CYS A 76 0.38 -11.75 7.75
CA CYS A 76 0.68 -11.29 6.40
C CYS A 76 1.32 -12.35 5.49
N GLY A 77 1.27 -13.64 5.86
CA GLY A 77 1.54 -14.75 4.95
C GLY A 77 0.35 -15.01 4.01
N LYS A 78 0.55 -15.93 3.08
CA LYS A 78 -0.43 -16.24 2.03
C LYS A 78 -1.82 -16.62 2.58
N GLU A 79 -1.87 -17.44 3.62
CA GLU A 79 -3.12 -17.94 4.23
C GLU A 79 -3.85 -16.80 4.97
N ASP A 80 -3.13 -15.97 5.72
CA ASP A 80 -3.69 -14.80 6.40
C ASP A 80 -4.20 -13.76 5.41
N LEU A 81 -3.45 -13.53 4.32
CA LEU A 81 -3.91 -12.70 3.21
C LEU A 81 -5.25 -13.17 2.64
N LEU A 82 -5.40 -14.50 2.43
CA LEU A 82 -6.63 -15.05 1.88
C LEU A 82 -7.84 -14.71 2.76
N VAL A 83 -7.71 -14.83 4.08
CA VAL A 83 -8.78 -14.49 5.03
C VAL A 83 -9.18 -13.02 4.89
N LYS A 84 -8.21 -12.10 4.86
CA LYS A 84 -8.45 -10.66 4.71
C LYS A 84 -9.11 -10.31 3.36
N CYS A 85 -8.62 -10.90 2.28
CA CYS A 85 -9.22 -10.69 0.95
C CYS A 85 -10.63 -11.27 0.82
N GLN A 86 -10.95 -12.39 1.51
CA GLN A 86 -12.31 -12.93 1.56
C GLN A 86 -13.27 -11.99 2.27
N ARG A 87 -12.85 -11.35 3.37
CA ARG A 87 -13.63 -10.33 4.10
C ARG A 87 -13.94 -9.13 3.20
N ALA A 88 -12.90 -8.59 2.55
CA ALA A 88 -13.06 -7.46 1.62
C ALA A 88 -14.04 -7.78 0.48
N LYS A 89 -13.88 -8.95 -0.14
CA LYS A 89 -14.79 -9.42 -1.20
C LYS A 89 -16.23 -9.57 -0.73
N ALA A 90 -16.45 -10.11 0.48
CA ALA A 90 -17.80 -10.29 1.04
C ALA A 90 -18.53 -8.95 1.27
N LEU A 91 -17.76 -7.87 1.37
CA LEU A 91 -18.23 -6.50 1.57
C LEU A 91 -18.23 -5.67 0.28
N ASP A 92 -17.96 -6.25 -0.89
CA ASP A 92 -17.81 -5.53 -2.15
C ASP A 92 -16.80 -4.35 -2.04
N MET A 93 -15.68 -4.58 -1.36
CA MET A 93 -14.56 -3.65 -1.31
C MET A 93 -13.48 -4.08 -2.30
N GLU A 94 -12.90 -3.12 -3.01
CA GLU A 94 -11.79 -3.39 -3.92
C GLU A 94 -10.50 -3.67 -3.15
N ILE A 95 -9.61 -4.46 -3.75
CA ILE A 95 -8.38 -4.93 -3.12
C ILE A 95 -7.17 -4.39 -3.87
N LEU A 96 -6.27 -3.73 -3.14
CA LEU A 96 -4.90 -3.48 -3.52
C LEU A 96 -4.01 -4.49 -2.80
N LEU A 97 -3.33 -5.35 -3.55
CA LEU A 97 -2.39 -6.33 -3.01
C LEU A 97 -0.97 -5.79 -3.10
N ASP A 98 -0.24 -5.84 -1.99
CA ASP A 98 1.12 -5.32 -1.87
C ASP A 98 2.13 -6.45 -1.61
N PHE A 99 2.98 -6.74 -2.60
CA PHE A 99 4.05 -7.71 -2.46
C PHE A 99 5.31 -7.07 -1.88
N HIS A 100 5.70 -7.45 -0.65
CA HIS A 100 6.94 -6.97 -0.05
C HIS A 100 8.19 -7.68 -0.57
N TYR A 101 8.08 -8.90 -1.09
CA TYR A 101 9.20 -9.76 -1.50
C TYR A 101 10.31 -9.90 -0.43
N SER A 102 9.89 -10.03 0.80
CA SER A 102 10.71 -10.22 2.00
C SER A 102 9.94 -11.10 2.98
N ASP A 103 10.62 -11.68 3.97
CA ASP A 103 9.97 -12.46 5.04
C ASP A 103 9.39 -11.57 6.14
N TRP A 104 9.70 -10.27 6.08
CA TRP A 104 9.30 -9.25 7.05
C TRP A 104 9.13 -7.89 6.36
N TRP A 105 9.08 -6.81 7.12
CA TRP A 105 8.96 -5.46 6.59
C TRP A 105 9.99 -5.13 5.53
N ALA A 106 9.52 -4.69 4.39
CA ALA A 106 10.31 -4.04 3.35
C ALA A 106 9.95 -2.55 3.31
N ASP A 107 10.95 -1.70 3.40
CA ASP A 107 10.84 -0.23 3.39
C ASP A 107 12.14 0.39 2.84
N PRO A 108 12.24 1.73 2.70
CA PRO A 108 13.42 2.35 2.12
C PRO A 108 14.73 2.09 2.83
N GLN A 109 14.71 1.64 4.09
CA GLN A 109 15.92 1.33 4.86
C GLN A 109 16.35 -0.14 4.73
N LYS A 110 15.44 -1.03 4.35
CA LYS A 110 15.67 -2.46 4.20
C LYS A 110 14.70 -3.09 3.19
N GLN A 111 15.24 -3.95 2.35
CA GLN A 111 14.50 -4.71 1.35
C GLN A 111 15.03 -6.16 1.35
N ASN A 112 15.17 -6.71 2.56
CA ASN A 112 15.91 -7.95 2.79
C ASN A 112 15.38 -9.10 1.94
N ILE A 113 16.30 -9.73 1.23
CA ILE A 113 16.06 -10.92 0.45
C ILE A 113 15.49 -12.01 1.38
N PRO A 114 14.41 -12.71 1.00
CA PRO A 114 13.88 -13.83 1.77
C PRO A 114 14.95 -14.86 2.09
N ALA A 115 14.92 -15.43 3.29
CA ALA A 115 15.94 -16.39 3.74
C ALA A 115 16.05 -17.60 2.79
N SER A 116 14.92 -18.07 2.25
CA SER A 116 14.86 -19.18 1.29
C SER A 116 15.47 -18.84 -0.08
N TRP A 117 15.65 -17.57 -0.43
CA TRP A 117 16.25 -17.10 -1.68
C TRP A 117 17.71 -16.68 -1.52
N SER A 118 18.23 -16.70 -0.29
CA SER A 118 19.61 -16.30 0.01
C SER A 118 20.62 -17.14 -0.76
N GLY A 119 21.61 -16.46 -1.35
CA GLY A 119 22.65 -17.11 -2.16
C GLY A 119 22.23 -17.53 -3.57
N HIS A 120 20.97 -17.30 -3.95
CA HIS A 120 20.53 -17.55 -5.33
C HIS A 120 21.16 -16.52 -6.29
N SER A 121 21.43 -16.98 -7.52
CA SER A 121 21.83 -16.09 -8.61
C SER A 121 20.65 -15.18 -9.03
N TYR A 122 20.95 -14.12 -9.77
CA TYR A 122 19.92 -13.21 -10.31
C TYR A 122 18.80 -13.94 -11.06
N GLU A 123 19.14 -14.90 -11.93
CA GLU A 123 18.11 -15.66 -12.68
C GLU A 123 17.30 -16.60 -11.79
N GLN A 124 17.91 -17.19 -10.77
CA GLN A 124 17.17 -17.99 -9.78
C GLN A 124 16.23 -17.11 -8.96
N MET A 125 16.69 -15.95 -8.53
CA MET A 125 15.86 -15.01 -7.73
C MET A 125 14.69 -14.42 -8.54
N LYS A 126 14.87 -14.18 -9.84
CA LYS A 126 13.76 -13.88 -10.76
C LYS A 126 12.73 -15.01 -10.80
N GLN A 127 13.19 -16.26 -10.84
CA GLN A 127 12.29 -17.40 -10.82
C GLN A 127 11.56 -17.54 -9.48
N ASP A 128 12.23 -17.27 -8.35
CA ASP A 128 11.62 -17.30 -7.02
C ASP A 128 10.54 -16.22 -6.90
N LEU A 129 10.84 -15.00 -7.34
CA LEU A 129 9.91 -13.89 -7.38
C LEU A 129 8.67 -14.22 -8.25
N TRP A 130 8.90 -14.76 -9.43
CA TRP A 130 7.82 -15.22 -10.32
C TRP A 130 6.96 -16.27 -9.63
N ASN A 131 7.57 -17.31 -9.08
CA ASN A 131 6.87 -18.43 -8.45
C ASN A 131 6.03 -17.97 -7.26
N HIS A 132 6.60 -17.12 -6.37
CA HIS A 132 5.88 -16.56 -5.24
C HIS A 132 4.69 -15.71 -5.69
N THR A 133 4.90 -14.81 -6.64
CA THR A 133 3.83 -13.96 -7.17
C THR A 133 2.69 -14.79 -7.77
N VAL A 134 3.02 -15.75 -8.64
CA VAL A 134 2.02 -16.61 -9.28
C VAL A 134 1.29 -17.49 -8.25
N ASP A 135 1.99 -18.05 -7.27
CA ASP A 135 1.38 -18.90 -6.24
C ASP A 135 0.34 -18.12 -5.41
N VAL A 136 0.69 -16.92 -4.94
CA VAL A 136 -0.24 -16.06 -4.19
C VAL A 136 -1.44 -15.67 -5.04
N LEU A 137 -1.21 -15.21 -6.27
CA LEU A 137 -2.29 -14.76 -7.15
C LEU A 137 -3.18 -15.91 -7.61
N GLN A 138 -2.61 -17.10 -7.88
CA GLN A 138 -3.39 -18.28 -8.24
C GLN A 138 -4.26 -18.76 -7.08
N MET A 139 -3.78 -18.69 -5.83
CA MET A 139 -4.59 -18.96 -4.64
C MET A 139 -5.80 -18.01 -4.59
N LEU A 140 -5.62 -16.71 -4.76
CA LEU A 140 -6.72 -15.75 -4.80
C LEU A 140 -7.70 -16.05 -5.94
N LYS A 141 -7.19 -16.33 -7.14
CA LYS A 141 -8.00 -16.70 -8.31
C LYS A 141 -8.85 -17.94 -8.08
N ASN A 142 -8.28 -18.97 -7.45
CA ASN A 142 -8.99 -20.23 -7.12
C ASN A 142 -10.12 -19.99 -6.10
N ASN A 143 -10.04 -18.90 -5.32
CA ASN A 143 -11.09 -18.45 -4.39
C ASN A 143 -12.02 -17.39 -5.00
N GLY A 144 -11.89 -17.14 -6.31
CA GLY A 144 -12.71 -16.18 -7.05
C GLY A 144 -12.45 -14.73 -6.64
N ILE A 145 -11.24 -14.41 -6.17
CA ILE A 145 -10.81 -13.07 -5.77
C ILE A 145 -9.85 -12.56 -6.84
N GLU A 146 -10.14 -11.41 -7.43
CA GLU A 146 -9.29 -10.68 -8.37
C GLU A 146 -8.94 -9.33 -7.76
N PRO A 147 -7.69 -9.09 -7.35
CA PRO A 147 -7.26 -7.77 -6.89
C PRO A 147 -7.38 -6.75 -8.03
N LYS A 148 -7.94 -5.58 -7.76
CA LYS A 148 -8.01 -4.51 -8.77
C LYS A 148 -6.62 -3.95 -9.06
N TRP A 149 -5.80 -3.80 -8.00
CA TRP A 149 -4.42 -3.33 -8.09
C TRP A 149 -3.47 -4.32 -7.45
N ILE A 150 -2.29 -4.44 -8.04
CA ILE A 150 -1.20 -5.28 -7.53
C ILE A 150 0.08 -4.46 -7.52
N GLN A 151 0.66 -4.30 -6.35
CA GLN A 151 1.89 -3.57 -6.13
C GLN A 151 3.09 -4.53 -6.14
N VAL A 152 4.08 -4.23 -6.97
CA VAL A 152 5.32 -5.01 -7.11
C VAL A 152 6.42 -4.34 -6.31
N GLY A 153 6.69 -4.85 -5.11
CA GLY A 153 7.59 -4.24 -4.13
C GLY A 153 6.94 -3.10 -3.35
N ASN A 154 7.40 -2.86 -2.12
CA ASN A 154 6.94 -1.79 -1.24
C ASN A 154 8.03 -0.73 -1.08
N GLU A 155 7.69 0.55 -1.32
CA GLU A 155 8.57 1.73 -1.14
C GLU A 155 9.98 1.54 -1.74
N THR A 156 10.02 1.19 -3.01
CA THR A 156 11.22 0.71 -3.71
C THR A 156 12.16 1.83 -4.19
N ARG A 157 12.25 2.97 -3.48
CA ARG A 157 13.14 4.07 -3.92
C ARG A 157 14.59 3.64 -4.06
N ASN A 158 15.05 2.70 -3.22
CA ASN A 158 16.39 2.11 -3.26
C ASN A 158 16.43 0.76 -4.00
N GLY A 159 15.33 0.40 -4.72
CA GLY A 159 15.14 -0.92 -5.29
C GLY A 159 14.53 -1.90 -4.29
N PHE A 160 14.51 -3.19 -4.61
CA PHE A 160 14.08 -4.28 -3.72
C PHE A 160 14.89 -5.55 -3.99
N LEU A 161 14.82 -6.54 -3.11
CA LEU A 161 15.70 -7.71 -3.12
C LEU A 161 17.19 -7.33 -3.00
N TRP A 162 17.47 -6.53 -1.99
CA TRP A 162 18.79 -6.25 -1.46
C TRP A 162 18.75 -6.34 0.07
N SER A 163 19.86 -6.66 0.72
CA SER A 163 19.87 -6.91 2.15
C SER A 163 20.84 -6.01 2.90
N VAL A 164 20.44 -5.61 4.11
CA VAL A 164 21.30 -4.92 5.08
C VAL A 164 21.65 -5.84 6.23
N LYS A 165 22.76 -5.53 6.90
CA LYS A 165 23.07 -6.13 8.18
C LYS A 165 21.94 -5.81 9.16
N SER A 166 21.31 -6.84 9.70
CA SER A 166 20.16 -6.71 10.60
C SER A 166 20.39 -7.50 11.88
N ASN A 167 19.72 -7.05 12.95
CA ASN A 167 19.67 -7.79 14.21
C ASN A 167 18.75 -9.03 14.09
N GLU A 168 18.65 -9.79 15.18
CA GLU A 168 17.83 -11.02 15.25
C GLU A 168 16.32 -10.81 14.97
N PHE A 169 15.84 -9.55 15.08
CA PHE A 169 14.45 -9.17 14.80
C PHE A 169 14.25 -8.63 13.38
N GLY A 170 15.28 -8.64 12.52
CA GLY A 170 15.22 -8.13 11.16
C GLY A 170 15.33 -6.60 11.03
N TRP A 171 15.61 -5.87 12.10
CA TRP A 171 15.86 -4.43 12.06
C TRP A 171 17.29 -4.12 11.65
N PRO A 172 17.51 -3.10 10.79
CA PRO A 172 18.86 -2.70 10.40
C PRO A 172 19.75 -2.37 11.60
N GLU A 173 20.97 -2.90 11.59
CA GLU A 173 22.02 -2.43 12.49
C GLU A 173 22.66 -1.19 11.87
N LEU A 174 22.66 -0.08 12.63
CA LEU A 174 23.27 1.16 12.18
C LEU A 174 24.74 1.21 12.60
N ASP A 175 25.59 1.79 11.74
CA ASP A 175 26.97 2.09 12.07
C ASP A 175 27.06 3.29 13.05
N GLU A 176 28.27 3.68 13.41
CA GLU A 176 28.53 4.82 14.32
C GLU A 176 28.05 6.18 13.78
N ASN A 177 27.79 6.26 12.46
CA ASN A 177 27.27 7.45 11.80
C ASN A 177 25.75 7.37 11.54
N GLY A 178 25.09 6.29 11.99
CA GLY A 178 23.66 6.07 11.78
C GLY A 178 23.28 5.51 10.41
N ASN A 179 24.24 4.96 9.64
CA ASN A 179 23.98 4.39 8.34
C ASN A 179 23.78 2.87 8.40
N THR A 180 22.99 2.33 7.48
CA THR A 180 22.83 0.89 7.27
C THR A 180 24.02 0.33 6.47
N THR A 181 24.42 -0.91 6.72
CA THR A 181 25.43 -1.62 5.95
C THR A 181 24.77 -2.58 4.97
N ILE A 182 24.91 -2.33 3.66
CA ILE A 182 24.43 -3.25 2.62
C ILE A 182 25.36 -4.46 2.59
N ILE A 183 24.79 -5.66 2.73
CA ILE A 183 25.51 -6.93 2.68
C ILE A 183 25.21 -7.74 1.41
N GLU A 184 24.11 -7.45 0.74
CA GLU A 184 23.74 -7.98 -0.57
C GLU A 184 23.03 -6.87 -1.36
N SER A 185 23.45 -6.59 -2.59
CA SER A 185 22.99 -5.43 -3.36
C SER A 185 22.29 -5.79 -4.68
N MET A 186 21.88 -7.04 -4.87
CA MET A 186 21.45 -7.54 -6.17
C MET A 186 20.35 -6.68 -6.82
N GLY A 187 19.29 -6.32 -6.10
CA GLY A 187 18.22 -5.46 -6.60
C GLY A 187 18.30 -4.01 -6.14
N HIS A 188 19.48 -3.54 -5.68
CA HIS A 188 19.66 -2.16 -5.24
C HIS A 188 19.78 -1.21 -6.44
N VAL A 189 18.93 -0.18 -6.52
CA VAL A 189 18.77 0.68 -7.70
C VAL A 189 20.04 1.37 -8.15
N VAL A 190 20.91 1.80 -7.22
CA VAL A 190 22.17 2.50 -7.57
C VAL A 190 23.26 1.51 -7.96
N ASN A 191 23.35 0.36 -7.27
CA ASN A 191 24.42 -0.60 -7.47
C ASN A 191 24.16 -1.51 -8.69
N ASN A 192 22.89 -1.87 -8.92
CA ASN A 192 22.48 -2.81 -9.96
C ASN A 192 21.15 -2.39 -10.61
N PRO A 193 21.09 -1.23 -11.30
CA PRO A 193 19.85 -0.67 -11.85
C PRO A 193 19.15 -1.61 -12.85
N GLU A 194 19.91 -2.34 -13.68
CA GLU A 194 19.37 -3.30 -14.64
C GLU A 194 18.70 -4.49 -13.92
N GLN A 195 19.29 -4.98 -12.83
CA GLN A 195 18.73 -6.10 -12.07
C GLN A 195 17.47 -5.66 -11.30
N TYR A 196 17.47 -4.47 -10.72
CA TYR A 196 16.28 -3.88 -10.11
C TYR A 196 15.12 -3.82 -11.11
N ALA A 197 15.35 -3.23 -12.28
CA ALA A 197 14.35 -3.13 -13.33
C ALA A 197 13.90 -4.50 -13.84
N GLY A 198 14.81 -5.47 -13.94
CA GLY A 198 14.51 -6.84 -14.35
C GLY A 198 13.67 -7.60 -13.31
N PHE A 199 13.88 -7.40 -12.01
CA PHE A 199 12.99 -7.92 -10.96
C PHE A 199 11.60 -7.31 -11.07
N PHE A 200 11.51 -5.99 -11.22
CA PHE A 200 10.23 -5.32 -11.38
C PHE A 200 9.47 -5.84 -12.62
N ALA A 201 10.14 -5.96 -13.76
CA ALA A 201 9.55 -6.51 -14.99
C ALA A 201 9.06 -7.94 -14.80
N THR A 202 9.83 -8.77 -14.07
CA THR A 202 9.42 -10.14 -13.74
C THR A 202 8.15 -10.17 -12.90
N GLY A 203 8.06 -9.31 -11.88
CA GLY A 203 6.86 -9.18 -11.05
C GLY A 203 5.64 -8.70 -11.85
N TYR A 204 5.84 -7.70 -12.71
CA TYR A 204 4.81 -7.21 -13.62
C TYR A 204 4.26 -8.33 -14.52
N ASP A 205 5.14 -9.06 -15.20
CA ASP A 205 4.74 -10.14 -16.09
C ASP A 205 4.07 -11.29 -15.35
N ALA A 206 4.55 -11.63 -14.14
CA ALA A 206 3.92 -12.63 -13.27
C ALA A 206 2.49 -12.23 -12.89
N CYS A 207 2.27 -10.97 -12.50
CA CYS A 207 0.93 -10.44 -12.22
C CYS A 207 0.01 -10.55 -13.44
N LYS A 208 0.47 -10.10 -14.60
CA LYS A 208 -0.30 -10.13 -15.84
C LYS A 208 -0.59 -11.55 -16.34
N SER A 209 0.26 -12.52 -16.02
CA SER A 209 0.04 -13.92 -16.39
C SER A 209 -1.18 -14.54 -15.69
N VAL A 210 -1.50 -14.08 -14.47
CA VAL A 210 -2.63 -14.58 -13.68
C VAL A 210 -3.85 -13.69 -13.83
N PHE A 211 -3.67 -12.36 -13.73
CA PHE A 211 -4.71 -11.34 -13.80
C PHE A 211 -4.35 -10.28 -14.84
N PRO A 212 -4.64 -10.51 -16.13
CA PRO A 212 -4.24 -9.60 -17.20
C PRO A 212 -4.91 -8.22 -17.10
N ASN A 213 -6.05 -8.10 -16.42
CA ASN A 213 -6.80 -6.85 -16.26
C ASN A 213 -6.45 -6.07 -14.99
N SER A 214 -5.82 -6.69 -13.99
CA SER A 214 -5.38 -5.98 -12.79
C SER A 214 -4.34 -4.91 -13.14
N ILE A 215 -4.42 -3.79 -12.43
CA ILE A 215 -3.51 -2.65 -12.59
C ILE A 215 -2.24 -2.92 -11.77
N VAL A 216 -1.10 -3.04 -12.42
CA VAL A 216 0.19 -3.29 -11.75
C VAL A 216 0.88 -1.98 -11.41
N MET A 217 1.27 -1.83 -10.15
CA MET A 217 1.83 -0.59 -9.60
C MET A 217 3.32 -0.72 -9.28
N VAL A 218 4.05 0.36 -9.52
CA VAL A 218 5.31 0.66 -8.81
C VAL A 218 5.00 1.54 -7.61
N HIS A 219 5.64 1.32 -6.47
CA HIS A 219 5.43 2.11 -5.26
C HIS A 219 6.72 2.73 -4.76
N LEU A 220 6.69 4.05 -4.56
CA LEU A 220 7.78 4.84 -4.00
C LEU A 220 7.27 5.65 -2.81
N ASP A 221 8.13 5.82 -1.81
CA ASP A 221 7.87 6.69 -0.68
C ASP A 221 8.13 8.17 -1.01
N ASN A 222 8.01 9.05 0.00
CA ASN A 222 8.27 10.49 -0.12
C ASN A 222 7.60 11.12 -1.36
N GLY A 223 6.27 10.96 -1.49
CA GLY A 223 5.50 11.47 -2.63
C GLY A 223 5.71 12.96 -2.95
N PHE A 224 6.30 13.70 -2.03
CA PHE A 224 6.67 15.11 -2.17
C PHE A 224 8.05 15.33 -2.82
N ASP A 225 8.85 14.27 -3.09
CA ASP A 225 10.22 14.39 -3.59
C ASP A 225 10.30 14.09 -5.10
N LYS A 226 10.23 15.13 -5.87
CA LYS A 226 10.25 15.09 -7.33
C LYS A 226 11.48 14.42 -7.90
N ASP A 227 12.66 14.70 -7.35
CA ASP A 227 13.94 14.20 -7.87
C ASP A 227 14.06 12.68 -7.64
N LEU A 228 13.54 12.19 -6.51
CA LEU A 228 13.43 10.76 -6.22
C LEU A 228 12.62 10.03 -7.29
N TYR A 229 11.43 10.56 -7.63
CA TYR A 229 10.57 9.95 -8.66
C TYR A 229 11.21 10.01 -10.05
N ASP A 230 11.82 11.13 -10.39
CA ASP A 230 12.54 11.27 -11.65
C ASP A 230 13.66 10.25 -11.81
N PHE A 231 14.46 10.07 -10.75
CA PHE A 231 15.56 9.11 -10.74
C PHE A 231 15.05 7.67 -10.83
N ASN A 232 14.18 7.24 -9.92
CA ASN A 232 13.80 5.84 -9.80
C ASN A 232 12.96 5.37 -11.02
N LEU A 233 11.92 6.13 -11.37
CA LEU A 233 11.09 5.80 -12.54
C LEU A 233 11.89 5.94 -13.86
N GLY A 234 12.86 6.85 -13.89
CA GLY A 234 13.82 6.95 -15.00
C GLY A 234 14.62 5.67 -15.17
N VAL A 235 15.18 5.13 -14.07
CA VAL A 235 15.92 3.85 -14.09
C VAL A 235 15.03 2.71 -14.59
N LEU A 236 13.83 2.57 -14.07
CA LEU A 236 12.89 1.52 -14.50
C LEU A 236 12.57 1.62 -16.00
N ARG A 237 12.17 2.83 -16.46
CA ARG A 237 11.84 3.08 -17.87
C ARG A 237 13.02 2.80 -18.81
N ASP A 238 14.20 3.32 -18.46
CA ASP A 238 15.38 3.26 -19.32
C ASP A 238 15.94 1.83 -19.42
N ASN A 239 15.59 0.95 -18.46
CA ASN A 239 15.88 -0.49 -18.48
C ASN A 239 14.67 -1.34 -18.93
N GLY A 240 13.63 -0.74 -19.52
CA GLY A 240 12.53 -1.44 -20.18
C GLY A 240 11.44 -2.00 -19.28
N ALA A 241 11.43 -1.66 -17.99
CA ALA A 241 10.34 -2.03 -17.09
C ALA A 241 9.05 -1.28 -17.45
N LYS A 242 7.90 -1.88 -17.12
CA LYS A 242 6.57 -1.34 -17.40
C LYS A 242 5.73 -1.36 -16.13
N TRP A 243 4.89 -0.38 -15.97
CA TRP A 243 3.87 -0.30 -14.93
C TRP A 243 2.59 0.30 -15.51
N ASP A 244 1.46 0.07 -14.85
CA ASP A 244 0.18 0.66 -15.26
C ASP A 244 -0.18 1.90 -14.42
N MET A 245 0.31 1.98 -13.17
CA MET A 245 0.03 3.05 -12.22
C MET A 245 1.22 3.26 -11.28
N ILE A 246 1.32 4.44 -10.67
CA ILE A 246 2.36 4.76 -9.69
C ILE A 246 1.71 4.96 -8.33
N GLY A 247 2.19 4.22 -7.33
CA GLY A 247 1.85 4.40 -5.91
C GLY A 247 2.82 5.37 -5.24
N MET A 248 2.29 6.22 -4.35
CA MET A 248 3.05 7.17 -3.55
C MET A 248 2.73 7.01 -2.07
N SER A 249 3.73 7.09 -1.19
CA SER A 249 3.52 7.33 0.24
C SER A 249 3.60 8.82 0.55
N LEU A 250 2.69 9.31 1.37
CA LEU A 250 2.67 10.69 1.85
C LEU A 250 2.52 10.72 3.37
N TYR A 251 3.60 10.94 4.07
CA TYR A 251 3.63 11.05 5.53
C TYR A 251 4.21 12.39 5.97
N PRO A 252 3.38 13.44 6.14
CA PRO A 252 3.87 14.75 6.54
C PRO A 252 4.64 14.70 7.86
N TYR A 253 4.18 13.93 8.84
CA TYR A 253 4.86 13.75 10.12
C TYR A 253 6.27 13.15 9.95
N TRP A 254 6.40 12.03 9.22
CA TRP A 254 7.71 11.40 9.02
C TRP A 254 8.65 12.23 8.16
N ALA A 255 8.11 13.06 7.25
CA ALA A 255 8.91 14.00 6.47
C ALA A 255 9.61 15.04 7.36
N LEU A 256 8.94 15.49 8.43
CA LEU A 256 9.51 16.41 9.42
C LEU A 256 10.45 15.67 10.38
N ASP A 257 10.03 14.55 10.94
CA ASP A 257 10.79 13.77 11.92
C ASP A 257 12.12 13.27 11.30
N GLY A 258 12.12 12.87 10.03
CA GLY A 258 13.30 12.49 9.25
C GLY A 258 14.13 13.67 8.72
N GLY A 259 13.73 14.92 8.96
CA GLY A 259 14.45 16.11 8.50
C GLY A 259 14.37 16.39 6.99
N PHE A 260 13.48 15.74 6.26
CA PHE A 260 13.29 15.96 4.81
C PHE A 260 12.51 17.23 4.53
N ARG A 261 11.64 17.64 5.43
CA ARG A 261 10.77 18.82 5.34
C ARG A 261 10.71 19.53 6.69
N THR A 262 10.18 20.76 6.70
CA THR A 262 10.05 21.60 7.90
C THR A 262 8.60 22.01 8.18
N ASP A 263 7.66 21.69 7.26
CA ASP A 263 6.25 22.05 7.37
C ASP A 263 5.37 20.93 6.80
N GLU A 264 4.40 20.43 7.60
CA GLU A 264 3.50 19.35 7.20
C GLU A 264 2.55 19.79 6.08
N ASP A 265 2.03 21.01 6.13
CA ASP A 265 1.07 21.50 5.13
C ASP A 265 1.75 21.80 3.79
N GLN A 266 3.00 22.29 3.82
CA GLN A 266 3.81 22.42 2.61
C GLN A 266 4.17 21.04 2.02
N THR A 267 4.44 20.05 2.85
CA THR A 267 4.69 18.66 2.39
C THR A 267 3.50 18.09 1.61
N ILE A 268 2.28 18.38 2.04
CA ILE A 268 1.06 18.02 1.30
C ILE A 268 1.02 18.75 -0.05
N THR A 269 1.25 20.07 -0.06
CA THR A 269 1.29 20.86 -1.31
C THR A 269 2.30 20.29 -2.29
N ASP A 270 3.54 20.03 -1.84
CA ASP A 270 4.62 19.48 -2.68
C ASP A 270 4.23 18.12 -3.28
N CYS A 271 3.53 17.27 -2.51
CA CYS A 271 3.05 15.98 -3.00
C CYS A 271 1.98 16.14 -4.09
N ILE A 272 0.98 17.01 -3.90
CA ILE A 272 -0.06 17.27 -4.91
C ILE A 272 0.55 17.83 -6.19
N GLU A 273 1.55 18.71 -6.09
CA GLU A 273 2.31 19.22 -7.24
C GLU A 273 3.10 18.11 -7.93
N ASN A 274 3.72 17.23 -7.15
CA ASN A 274 4.49 16.11 -7.68
C ASN A 274 3.59 15.08 -8.39
N ILE A 275 2.37 14.83 -7.89
CA ILE A 275 1.38 13.99 -8.58
C ILE A 275 1.14 14.51 -10.00
N ARG A 276 0.89 15.81 -10.18
CA ARG A 276 0.71 16.42 -11.51
C ARG A 276 1.94 16.22 -12.39
N TYR A 277 3.09 16.57 -11.86
CA TYR A 277 4.36 16.47 -12.58
C TYR A 277 4.69 15.03 -13.02
N VAL A 278 4.64 14.07 -12.11
CA VAL A 278 4.99 12.67 -12.37
C VAL A 278 3.98 12.05 -13.35
N SER A 279 2.69 12.33 -13.16
CA SER A 279 1.66 11.80 -14.05
C SER A 279 1.79 12.32 -15.48
N GLU A 280 2.16 13.58 -15.66
CA GLU A 280 2.42 14.16 -16.97
C GLU A 280 3.69 13.59 -17.61
N LYS A 281 4.78 13.56 -16.84
CA LYS A 281 6.10 13.12 -17.33
C LYS A 281 6.14 11.65 -17.74
N PHE A 282 5.50 10.78 -16.95
CA PHE A 282 5.51 9.33 -17.18
C PHE A 282 4.23 8.79 -17.82
N GLY A 283 3.23 9.64 -18.03
CA GLY A 283 1.97 9.26 -18.70
C GLY A 283 1.08 8.32 -17.87
N SER A 284 1.32 8.20 -16.56
CA SER A 284 0.65 7.25 -15.67
C SER A 284 -0.32 7.94 -14.71
N ASP A 285 -1.38 7.24 -14.33
CA ASP A 285 -2.20 7.64 -13.19
C ASP A 285 -1.46 7.35 -11.89
N ILE A 286 -1.85 8.07 -10.83
CA ILE A 286 -1.21 8.02 -9.51
C ILE A 286 -2.23 7.57 -8.47
N MET A 287 -1.75 6.93 -7.40
CA MET A 287 -2.53 6.66 -6.19
C MET A 287 -1.67 6.95 -4.96
N ILE A 288 -2.19 7.69 -3.99
CA ILE A 288 -1.59 7.75 -2.66
C ILE A 288 -1.97 6.45 -1.97
N VAL A 289 -1.04 5.48 -1.95
CA VAL A 289 -1.29 4.13 -1.42
C VAL A 289 -1.00 4.02 0.07
N GLU A 290 -0.30 5.03 0.62
CA GLU A 290 -0.05 5.16 2.04
C GLU A 290 -0.08 6.61 2.48
N THR A 291 -0.81 6.90 3.55
CA THR A 291 -0.72 8.16 4.30
C THR A 291 -1.05 7.93 5.77
N GLY A 292 -0.74 8.90 6.61
CA GLY A 292 -1.07 8.86 8.02
C GLY A 292 -0.68 10.18 8.69
N PHE A 293 -1.39 10.51 9.78
CA PHE A 293 -1.21 11.76 10.51
C PHE A 293 -0.99 11.47 11.98
N TYR A 294 -0.14 12.28 12.63
CA TYR A 294 0.21 12.06 14.02
C TYR A 294 -1.01 12.13 14.94
N VAL A 295 -1.15 11.13 15.80
CA VAL A 295 -2.26 10.96 16.73
C VAL A 295 -1.76 11.10 18.16
N ASP A 296 -2.41 11.99 18.91
CA ASP A 296 -2.39 12.03 20.36
C ASP A 296 -3.84 12.13 20.83
N GLU A 297 -4.38 11.04 21.37
CA GLU A 297 -5.79 10.98 21.80
C GLU A 297 -6.12 11.94 22.95
N ASN A 298 -5.10 12.47 23.63
CA ASN A 298 -5.24 13.46 24.69
C ASN A 298 -5.15 14.93 24.17
N ASP A 299 -4.86 15.11 22.87
CA ASP A 299 -4.83 16.43 22.22
C ASP A 299 -5.89 16.54 21.12
N PRO A 300 -7.12 16.99 21.46
CA PRO A 300 -8.19 17.17 20.46
C PRO A 300 -7.82 18.12 19.31
N ALA A 301 -6.96 19.11 19.56
CA ALA A 301 -6.54 20.04 18.52
C ALA A 301 -5.61 19.35 17.49
N ARG A 302 -4.77 18.45 17.95
CA ARG A 302 -3.93 17.64 17.09
C ARG A 302 -4.74 16.63 16.26
N LEU A 303 -5.70 15.96 16.87
CA LEU A 303 -6.62 15.07 16.16
C LEU A 303 -7.40 15.82 15.07
N GLU A 304 -7.95 16.98 15.41
CA GLU A 304 -8.69 17.81 14.44
C GLU A 304 -7.77 18.34 13.32
N ARG A 305 -6.50 18.64 13.62
CA ARG A 305 -5.52 18.97 12.58
C ARG A 305 -5.32 17.78 11.63
N GLY A 306 -5.16 16.56 12.15
CA GLY A 306 -5.02 15.35 11.34
C GLY A 306 -6.25 15.12 10.43
N ARG A 307 -7.47 15.33 10.97
CA ARG A 307 -8.71 15.26 10.19
C ARG A 307 -8.68 16.26 9.01
N ARG A 308 -8.37 17.51 9.28
CA ARG A 308 -8.31 18.55 8.23
C ARG A 308 -7.22 18.26 7.20
N GLN A 309 -6.06 17.73 7.62
CA GLN A 309 -4.98 17.38 6.71
C GLN A 309 -5.39 16.20 5.81
N LEU A 310 -6.01 15.14 6.34
CA LEU A 310 -6.53 14.03 5.54
C LEU A 310 -7.63 14.49 4.56
N ALA A 311 -8.59 15.29 5.04
CA ALA A 311 -9.63 15.87 4.18
C ALA A 311 -9.03 16.72 3.06
N ARG A 312 -8.00 17.52 3.37
CA ARG A 312 -7.25 18.30 2.40
C ARG A 312 -6.57 17.39 1.34
N VAL A 313 -5.86 16.34 1.77
CA VAL A 313 -5.21 15.40 0.84
C VAL A 313 -6.23 14.78 -0.11
N ILE A 314 -7.38 14.31 0.39
CA ILE A 314 -8.45 13.74 -0.43
C ILE A 314 -8.99 14.78 -1.41
N ARG A 315 -9.39 15.95 -0.92
CA ARG A 315 -9.98 17.01 -1.73
C ARG A 315 -9.04 17.53 -2.83
N GLU A 316 -7.77 17.80 -2.49
CA GLU A 316 -6.80 18.29 -3.47
C GLU A 316 -6.40 17.19 -4.46
N SER A 317 -6.33 15.92 -4.03
CA SER A 317 -6.13 14.79 -4.93
C SER A 317 -7.24 14.66 -5.98
N ILE A 318 -8.49 14.94 -5.61
CA ILE A 318 -9.63 14.93 -6.54
C ILE A 318 -9.61 16.16 -7.46
N ASN A 319 -9.45 17.35 -6.88
CA ASN A 319 -9.75 18.60 -7.57
C ASN A 319 -8.54 19.19 -8.31
N GLU A 320 -7.32 18.94 -7.83
CA GLU A 320 -6.13 19.64 -8.29
C GLU A 320 -5.16 18.77 -9.13
N THR A 321 -5.48 17.49 -9.34
CA THR A 321 -4.62 16.58 -10.09
C THR A 321 -5.11 16.29 -11.51
N ASN A 322 -6.09 17.05 -12.01
CA ASN A 322 -6.70 16.83 -13.34
C ASN A 322 -7.24 15.40 -13.50
N GLY A 323 -7.74 14.79 -12.43
CA GLY A 323 -8.24 13.42 -12.41
C GLY A 323 -7.14 12.33 -12.53
N ARG A 324 -5.86 12.72 -12.36
CA ARG A 324 -4.73 11.78 -12.44
C ARG A 324 -4.51 11.03 -11.13
N CYS A 325 -4.85 11.59 -9.98
CA CYS A 325 -4.90 10.84 -8.73
C CYS A 325 -6.19 10.01 -8.66
N LYS A 326 -6.09 8.73 -8.36
CA LYS A 326 -7.22 7.80 -8.38
C LYS A 326 -7.69 7.38 -7.00
N GLY A 327 -6.95 7.68 -5.95
CA GLY A 327 -7.36 7.33 -4.60
C GLY A 327 -6.34 7.71 -3.54
N VAL A 328 -6.79 7.61 -2.28
CA VAL A 328 -6.00 7.83 -1.07
C VAL A 328 -6.27 6.69 -0.09
N PHE A 329 -5.20 6.05 0.39
CA PHE A 329 -5.24 4.98 1.38
C PHE A 329 -4.54 5.43 2.66
N TYR A 330 -5.22 5.27 3.79
CA TYR A 330 -4.62 5.44 5.10
C TYR A 330 -3.90 4.16 5.50
N TRP A 331 -2.66 4.28 6.01
CA TRP A 331 -1.89 3.11 6.42
C TRP A 331 -2.12 2.77 7.89
N GLU A 332 -2.62 1.56 8.13
CA GLU A 332 -2.89 0.96 9.44
C GLU A 332 -3.67 1.91 10.38
N PRO A 333 -4.83 2.44 9.94
CA PRO A 333 -5.62 3.35 10.79
C PRO A 333 -6.10 2.67 12.07
N GLU A 334 -6.34 1.37 12.05
CA GLU A 334 -6.84 0.57 13.19
C GLU A 334 -5.81 0.40 14.31
N CYS A 335 -4.56 0.78 14.07
CA CYS A 335 -3.50 0.72 15.08
C CYS A 335 -3.76 1.61 16.28
N LYS A 336 -3.36 1.10 17.46
CA LYS A 336 -3.28 1.88 18.69
C LYS A 336 -2.15 2.91 18.61
N PRO A 337 -2.36 4.13 19.15
CA PRO A 337 -1.29 5.15 19.20
C PRO A 337 -0.02 4.68 19.92
N SER A 338 -0.16 3.82 20.95
CA SER A 338 0.99 3.22 21.66
C SER A 338 1.82 2.27 20.80
N GLN A 339 1.25 1.72 19.74
CA GLN A 339 1.95 0.82 18.83
C GLN A 339 2.44 1.56 17.56
N TYR A 340 1.64 2.46 17.04
CA TYR A 340 1.98 3.24 15.85
C TYR A 340 1.42 4.66 15.96
N LYS A 341 2.30 5.65 15.97
CA LYS A 341 1.98 7.06 16.23
C LYS A 341 1.00 7.69 15.23
N LEU A 342 0.83 7.07 14.06
CA LEU A 342 -0.08 7.56 13.01
C LEU A 342 -1.32 6.68 12.87
N GLY A 343 -1.54 5.70 13.77
CA GLY A 343 -2.80 4.96 13.83
C GLY A 343 -3.95 5.91 14.17
N ALA A 344 -5.09 5.76 13.48
CA ALA A 344 -6.21 6.69 13.60
C ALA A 344 -7.30 6.22 14.58
N PHE A 345 -7.00 5.22 15.41
CA PHE A 345 -7.89 4.69 16.44
C PHE A 345 -7.34 5.00 17.84
N THR A 346 -8.23 4.99 18.82
CA THR A 346 -7.86 5.13 20.23
C THR A 346 -7.28 3.83 20.79
N GLU A 347 -6.64 3.87 21.97
CA GLU A 347 -6.22 2.67 22.70
C GLU A 347 -7.38 1.69 22.96
N GLY A 348 -8.61 2.20 23.03
CA GLY A 348 -9.82 1.40 23.22
C GLY A 348 -10.42 0.80 21.97
N GLY A 349 -9.84 1.02 20.78
CA GLY A 349 -10.34 0.47 19.51
C GLY A 349 -11.48 1.26 18.87
N TYR A 350 -11.65 2.53 19.20
CA TYR A 350 -12.61 3.44 18.58
C TYR A 350 -11.91 4.31 17.53
N PRO A 351 -12.53 4.57 16.36
CA PRO A 351 -12.00 5.52 15.40
C PRO A 351 -11.95 6.92 16.02
N THR A 352 -10.85 7.63 15.80
CA THR A 352 -10.75 9.06 16.14
C THR A 352 -11.44 9.91 15.08
N VAL A 353 -11.59 11.22 15.36
CA VAL A 353 -12.17 12.19 14.40
C VAL A 353 -11.42 12.24 13.07
N ILE A 354 -10.16 11.79 13.01
CA ILE A 354 -9.39 11.74 11.76
C ILE A 354 -10.12 10.91 10.71
N MET A 355 -10.74 9.80 11.11
CA MET A 355 -11.46 8.91 10.19
C MET A 355 -12.74 9.54 9.61
N GLU A 356 -13.28 10.59 10.22
CA GLU A 356 -14.43 11.33 9.68
C GLU A 356 -14.10 12.01 8.36
N ALA A 357 -12.83 12.32 8.11
CA ALA A 357 -12.38 12.92 6.86
C ALA A 357 -12.76 12.10 5.61
N PHE A 358 -12.97 10.80 5.73
CA PHE A 358 -13.42 9.98 4.60
C PHE A 358 -14.87 10.27 4.16
N ASN A 359 -15.67 10.89 5.03
CA ASN A 359 -17.04 11.34 4.72
C ASN A 359 -17.12 12.87 4.50
N ASP A 360 -16.25 13.64 5.13
CA ASP A 360 -16.37 15.12 5.24
C ASP A 360 -15.33 15.88 4.41
N TRP A 361 -14.57 15.19 3.54
CA TRP A 361 -13.47 15.80 2.77
C TRP A 361 -13.90 16.95 1.85
N SER A 362 -15.19 17.03 1.50
CA SER A 362 -15.74 18.07 0.61
C SER A 362 -16.09 19.36 1.34
N GLU A 363 -16.11 19.37 2.67
CA GLU A 363 -16.37 20.55 3.50
C GLU A 363 -15.06 21.34 3.73
#